data_fefad6078bb23b4b77c877eab20c612a
#
_entry.id   fefad6078bb23b4b77c877eab20c612a
#
_cell.length_a   1.000
_cell.length_b   1.000
_cell.length_c   1.000
_cell.angle_alpha   90.00
_cell.angle_beta   90.00
_cell.angle_gamma   90.00
#
_symmetry.space_group_name_H-M   'P 1'
#
loop_
_entity.id
_entity.type
_entity.pdbx_description
1 polymer ?
#
loop_
_entity_poly.entity_id
_entity_poly.type
_entity_poly.pdbx_seq_one_letter_code
_entity_poly.pdbx_strand_id
1 'polypeptide(L)'
;MSRSFVAALLLVAAAMTADAQSSPMVIPSFEDPRIHAVRDSVSAERIERDIRTLVGFGTRHTMSDTASATRGIGAARRWVHDEFRRIAAQCGGCLEVRYVSDVIEGDSTTRIRNDVNIVNVVAILRGRTDPNRYVLLSGDIDSRVSNVMDATSDNPGANDNATGVAAMLEAARVLSRYRPDASIVFAALSGEEQGLFGGEILARVAKAEGWNLQAVINNDMIGNISGITGVIENTSARVFAPGLHPTTTAQELARILRNGGELDTPSRQLARYIDRVADVYFPNLDVEIIYRLDRYGRGGHHTPFFQEGYPAVRLMESHENYTRQHQDLRTEDGIAYGDVLEGVNFEYAAKITALDAATLISLAWAPPTPNSVRIGGAVRPSPTLQWAAVTAPDVIGYRIYWRKPSEVNWTHSRFVGNVTRYTLENVIIDNYFFGVAAVDREGHESLVAFPR
;
A
#
# COMPACT_ATOMS: atom_id res chain seq x y z
N MET A 1 89.79 -19.29 -43.65
CA MET A 1 89.04 -19.96 -42.62
C MET A 1 88.20 -18.88 -41.97
N SER A 2 86.93 -18.76 -42.36
CA SER A 2 85.98 -17.73 -41.91
C SER A 2 84.96 -18.43 -41.02
N ARG A 3 84.81 -17.97 -39.80
CA ARG A 3 83.73 -18.41 -38.87
C ARG A 3 82.68 -17.36 -38.78
N SER A 4 81.52 -17.64 -39.32
CA SER A 4 80.29 -16.79 -39.19
C SER A 4 79.64 -17.07 -37.87
N PHE A 5 79.41 -16.04 -37.07
CA PHE A 5 78.56 -16.08 -35.87
C PHE A 5 77.14 -15.65 -36.27
N VAL A 6 76.17 -16.55 -36.05
CA VAL A 6 74.74 -16.24 -36.14
C VAL A 6 74.26 -15.85 -34.75
N ALA A 7 73.83 -14.62 -34.57
CA ALA A 7 73.21 -14.14 -33.37
C ALA A 7 71.69 -14.38 -33.46
N ALA A 8 71.14 -15.21 -32.57
CA ALA A 8 69.71 -15.45 -32.45
C ALA A 8 69.11 -14.36 -31.52
N LEU A 9 68.24 -13.50 -32.05
CA LEU A 9 67.43 -12.54 -31.27
C LEU A 9 66.19 -13.29 -30.72
N LEU A 10 66.13 -13.45 -29.39
CA LEU A 10 64.92 -13.86 -28.68
C LEU A 10 64.03 -12.69 -28.41
N LEU A 11 62.88 -12.58 -29.13
CA LEU A 11 61.81 -11.65 -28.81
C LEU A 11 60.98 -12.22 -27.65
N VAL A 12 61.12 -11.62 -26.49
CA VAL A 12 60.17 -11.87 -25.33
C VAL A 12 58.92 -11.00 -25.53
N ALA A 13 57.85 -11.60 -25.97
CA ALA A 13 56.53 -10.97 -25.99
C ALA A 13 55.99 -10.92 -24.55
N ALA A 14 56.05 -9.79 -23.90
CA ALA A 14 55.33 -9.53 -22.65
C ALA A 14 53.83 -9.42 -22.96
N ALA A 15 53.06 -10.42 -22.59
CA ALA A 15 51.61 -10.36 -22.57
C ALA A 15 51.19 -9.41 -21.42
N MET A 16 50.82 -8.20 -21.75
CA MET A 16 50.11 -7.31 -20.84
C MET A 16 48.71 -7.88 -20.65
N THR A 17 48.49 -8.58 -19.54
CA THR A 17 47.13 -8.84 -19.03
C THR A 17 46.56 -7.49 -18.63
N ALA A 18 45.67 -6.94 -19.45
CA ALA A 18 44.83 -5.84 -19.03
C ALA A 18 43.93 -6.33 -17.90
N ASP A 19 44.27 -5.96 -16.66
CA ASP A 19 43.34 -6.04 -15.56
C ASP A 19 42.13 -5.19 -15.96
N ALA A 20 41.02 -5.88 -16.29
CA ALA A 20 39.74 -5.22 -16.42
C ALA A 20 39.41 -4.66 -15.03
N GLN A 21 39.76 -3.38 -14.80
CA GLN A 21 39.26 -2.64 -13.65
C GLN A 21 37.72 -2.74 -13.72
N SER A 22 37.13 -3.59 -12.89
CA SER A 22 35.70 -3.61 -12.70
C SER A 22 35.31 -2.20 -12.24
N SER A 23 34.55 -1.50 -13.07
CA SER A 23 33.97 -0.21 -12.67
C SER A 23 33.32 -0.39 -11.30
N PRO A 24 33.51 0.54 -10.35
CA PRO A 24 32.88 0.42 -9.05
C PRO A 24 31.37 0.26 -9.23
N MET A 25 30.81 -0.76 -8.60
CA MET A 25 29.36 -1.02 -8.64
C MET A 25 28.64 0.18 -8.03
N VAL A 26 27.89 0.90 -8.84
CA VAL A 26 27.04 1.99 -8.36
C VAL A 26 25.93 1.39 -7.54
N ILE A 27 25.86 1.76 -6.26
CA ILE A 27 24.76 1.33 -5.36
C ILE A 27 23.62 2.33 -5.54
N PRO A 28 22.48 1.90 -6.09
CA PRO A 28 21.35 2.80 -6.30
C PRO A 28 20.76 3.26 -4.96
N SER A 29 20.34 4.51 -4.91
CA SER A 29 19.62 5.09 -3.78
C SER A 29 18.15 4.68 -3.82
N PHE A 30 17.55 4.42 -2.67
CA PHE A 30 16.09 4.27 -2.56
C PHE A 30 15.37 5.63 -2.73
N GLU A 31 16.03 6.71 -2.40
CA GLU A 31 15.47 8.06 -2.53
C GLU A 31 15.47 8.52 -3.99
N ASP A 32 14.27 8.85 -4.50
CA ASP A 32 14.04 9.38 -5.84
C ASP A 32 13.48 10.82 -5.74
N PRO A 33 14.13 11.82 -6.37
CA PRO A 33 13.64 13.21 -6.38
C PRO A 33 12.23 13.38 -6.93
N ARG A 34 11.76 12.47 -7.81
CA ARG A 34 10.40 12.51 -8.36
C ARG A 34 9.34 12.22 -7.30
N ILE A 35 9.66 11.41 -6.29
CA ILE A 35 8.76 11.10 -5.19
C ILE A 35 8.57 12.31 -4.28
N HIS A 36 9.61 13.13 -4.06
CA HIS A 36 9.44 14.43 -3.41
C HIS A 36 8.45 15.31 -4.19
N ALA A 37 8.54 15.35 -5.52
CA ALA A 37 7.59 16.11 -6.35
C ALA A 37 6.16 15.54 -6.28
N VAL A 38 5.99 14.23 -6.16
CA VAL A 38 4.68 13.59 -5.91
C VAL A 38 4.13 14.06 -4.57
N ARG A 39 4.91 13.95 -3.48
CA ARG A 39 4.55 14.42 -2.14
C ARG A 39 4.07 15.87 -2.15
N ASP A 40 4.88 16.75 -2.74
CA ASP A 40 4.64 18.19 -2.74
C ASP A 40 3.50 18.62 -3.68
N SER A 41 2.98 17.71 -4.52
CA SER A 41 1.85 17.94 -5.43
C SER A 41 0.49 17.69 -4.80
N VAL A 42 0.42 17.09 -3.61
CA VAL A 42 -0.83 16.87 -2.88
C VAL A 42 -1.32 18.17 -2.27
N SER A 43 -2.62 18.46 -2.39
CA SER A 43 -3.24 19.72 -1.94
C SER A 43 -4.30 19.47 -0.87
N ALA A 44 -4.09 20.08 0.30
CA ALA A 44 -5.04 20.05 1.40
C ALA A 44 -6.36 20.74 1.01
N GLU A 45 -6.31 21.85 0.23
CA GLU A 45 -7.50 22.59 -0.21
C GLU A 45 -8.38 21.75 -1.15
N ARG A 46 -7.78 20.88 -1.97
CA ARG A 46 -8.53 19.96 -2.82
C ARG A 46 -9.19 18.86 -2.00
N ILE A 47 -8.47 18.29 -1.06
CA ILE A 47 -8.99 17.30 -0.11
C ILE A 47 -10.14 17.91 0.69
N GLU A 48 -9.98 19.13 1.22
CA GLU A 48 -11.06 19.86 1.92
C GLU A 48 -12.29 20.03 1.02
N ARG A 49 -12.12 20.49 -0.20
CA ARG A 49 -13.22 20.68 -1.15
C ARG A 49 -13.96 19.36 -1.41
N ASP A 50 -13.25 18.27 -1.59
CA ASP A 50 -13.82 16.97 -1.91
C ASP A 50 -14.56 16.39 -0.68
N ILE A 51 -14.00 16.52 0.53
CA ILE A 51 -14.67 16.17 1.78
C ILE A 51 -15.94 17.00 1.97
N ARG A 52 -15.90 18.31 1.76
CA ARG A 52 -17.10 19.20 1.84
C ARG A 52 -18.19 18.77 0.88
N THR A 53 -17.82 18.32 -0.32
CA THR A 53 -18.78 17.82 -1.31
C THR A 53 -19.43 16.52 -0.85
N LEU A 54 -18.63 15.56 -0.34
CA LEU A 54 -19.12 14.28 0.19
C LEU A 54 -20.05 14.47 1.39
N VAL A 55 -19.69 15.35 2.31
CA VAL A 55 -20.53 15.74 3.46
C VAL A 55 -21.84 16.38 2.99
N GLY A 56 -21.80 17.16 1.92
CA GLY A 56 -22.98 17.83 1.34
C GLY A 56 -24.07 16.88 0.84
N PHE A 57 -23.79 15.60 0.64
CA PHE A 57 -24.82 14.59 0.30
C PHE A 57 -25.69 14.19 1.49
N GLY A 58 -25.49 14.75 2.67
CA GLY A 58 -26.31 14.59 3.88
C GLY A 58 -26.13 13.22 4.54
N THR A 59 -26.37 12.13 3.82
CA THR A 59 -26.03 10.77 4.21
C THR A 59 -25.42 10.02 3.03
N ARG A 60 -24.50 9.11 3.31
CA ARG A 60 -23.97 8.17 2.33
C ARG A 60 -24.18 6.72 2.78
N HIS A 61 -25.14 6.51 3.69
CA HIS A 61 -25.46 5.16 4.14
C HIS A 61 -25.69 4.21 2.95
N THR A 62 -25.15 3.01 3.02
CA THR A 62 -25.18 2.00 1.93
C THR A 62 -26.58 1.80 1.33
N MET A 63 -27.62 1.83 2.18
CA MET A 63 -29.02 1.65 1.79
C MET A 63 -29.77 2.97 1.62
N SER A 64 -29.11 4.13 1.58
CA SER A 64 -29.74 5.42 1.35
C SER A 64 -30.17 5.61 -0.10
N ASP A 65 -30.77 6.75 -0.41
CA ASP A 65 -31.31 7.07 -1.74
C ASP A 65 -30.25 6.93 -2.85
N THR A 66 -30.59 6.19 -3.88
CA THR A 66 -29.76 5.98 -5.07
C THR A 66 -30.18 6.81 -6.27
N ALA A 67 -31.38 7.42 -6.26
CA ALA A 67 -31.96 8.17 -7.37
C ALA A 67 -31.70 9.68 -7.29
N SER A 68 -31.69 10.26 -6.08
CA SER A 68 -31.47 11.69 -5.87
C SER A 68 -30.14 12.16 -6.49
N ALA A 69 -30.13 13.34 -7.08
CA ALA A 69 -28.93 13.96 -7.61
C ALA A 69 -28.06 14.62 -6.54
N THR A 70 -28.62 14.93 -5.38
CA THR A 70 -27.98 15.78 -4.35
C THR A 70 -27.90 15.13 -2.97
N ARG A 71 -28.47 13.94 -2.76
CA ARG A 71 -28.49 13.26 -1.47
C ARG A 71 -28.29 11.75 -1.64
N GLY A 72 -27.69 11.13 -0.63
CA GLY A 72 -27.57 9.69 -0.54
C GLY A 72 -26.38 9.09 -1.29
N ILE A 73 -26.22 7.78 -1.11
CA ILE A 73 -25.10 7.03 -1.67
C ILE A 73 -25.03 7.09 -3.21
N GLY A 74 -26.19 7.15 -3.89
CA GLY A 74 -26.25 7.27 -5.34
C GLY A 74 -25.66 8.56 -5.88
N ALA A 75 -25.94 9.72 -5.21
CA ALA A 75 -25.33 10.99 -5.56
C ALA A 75 -23.81 10.96 -5.36
N ALA A 76 -23.33 10.42 -4.23
CA ALA A 76 -21.91 10.29 -3.94
C ALA A 76 -21.19 9.42 -4.98
N ARG A 77 -21.74 8.26 -5.34
CA ARG A 77 -21.15 7.36 -6.35
C ARG A 77 -21.00 8.03 -7.72
N ARG A 78 -22.04 8.75 -8.17
CA ARG A 78 -21.97 9.50 -9.44
C ARG A 78 -20.94 10.60 -9.39
N TRP A 79 -20.89 11.35 -8.29
CA TRP A 79 -19.92 12.42 -8.14
C TRP A 79 -18.47 11.88 -8.16
N VAL A 80 -18.15 10.81 -7.42
CA VAL A 80 -16.82 10.17 -7.47
C VAL A 80 -16.47 9.69 -8.87
N HIS A 81 -17.43 9.06 -9.56
CA HIS A 81 -17.25 8.62 -10.94
C HIS A 81 -16.91 9.80 -11.86
N ASP A 82 -17.64 10.91 -11.74
CA ASP A 82 -17.44 12.10 -12.56
C ASP A 82 -16.11 12.81 -12.25
N GLU A 83 -15.66 12.81 -10.97
CA GLU A 83 -14.34 13.30 -10.58
C GLU A 83 -13.23 12.46 -11.23
N PHE A 84 -13.32 11.13 -11.24
CA PHE A 84 -12.38 10.28 -11.97
C PHE A 84 -12.39 10.55 -13.47
N ARG A 85 -13.56 10.75 -14.06
CA ARG A 85 -13.66 11.10 -15.49
C ARG A 85 -13.04 12.47 -15.77
N ARG A 86 -13.20 13.42 -14.85
CA ARG A 86 -12.58 14.74 -14.98
C ARG A 86 -11.04 14.65 -14.90
N ILE A 87 -10.51 13.85 -13.97
CA ILE A 87 -9.07 13.57 -13.89
C ILE A 87 -8.60 12.88 -15.18
N ALA A 88 -9.34 11.86 -15.66
CA ALA A 88 -9.03 11.17 -16.90
C ALA A 88 -8.94 12.11 -18.10
N ALA A 89 -9.89 13.05 -18.22
CA ALA A 89 -9.88 14.05 -19.29
C ALA A 89 -8.64 14.97 -19.23
N GLN A 90 -8.19 15.34 -18.02
CA GLN A 90 -7.01 16.20 -17.84
C GLN A 90 -5.69 15.51 -18.21
N CYS A 91 -5.63 14.18 -18.14
CA CYS A 91 -4.45 13.40 -18.54
C CYS A 91 -4.56 12.75 -19.92
N GLY A 92 -5.53 13.16 -20.74
CA GLY A 92 -5.73 12.62 -22.10
C GLY A 92 -6.31 11.20 -22.15
N GLY A 93 -7.14 10.83 -21.16
CA GLY A 93 -7.81 9.52 -21.09
C GLY A 93 -6.97 8.44 -20.41
N CYS A 94 -6.06 8.83 -19.51
CA CYS A 94 -5.13 7.89 -18.88
C CYS A 94 -5.78 6.95 -17.85
N LEU A 95 -6.99 7.25 -17.35
CA LEU A 95 -7.70 6.44 -16.37
C LEU A 95 -8.84 5.66 -17.05
N GLU A 96 -8.90 4.37 -16.80
CA GLU A 96 -10.07 3.53 -17.08
C GLU A 96 -11.02 3.61 -15.90
N VAL A 97 -12.19 4.23 -16.09
CA VAL A 97 -13.19 4.44 -15.03
C VAL A 97 -14.36 3.50 -15.23
N ARG A 98 -14.70 2.72 -14.19
CA ARG A 98 -15.83 1.77 -14.25
C ARG A 98 -16.53 1.64 -12.89
N TYR A 99 -17.79 1.20 -12.93
CA TYR A 99 -18.49 0.65 -11.79
C TYR A 99 -18.19 -0.85 -11.66
N VAL A 100 -18.03 -1.31 -10.41
CA VAL A 100 -17.93 -2.73 -10.06
C VAL A 100 -18.99 -3.00 -9.02
N SER A 101 -19.95 -3.85 -9.32
CA SER A 101 -21.14 -4.02 -8.46
C SER A 101 -21.60 -5.47 -8.40
N ASP A 102 -22.29 -5.79 -7.31
CA ASP A 102 -23.00 -7.05 -7.13
C ASP A 102 -24.23 -6.81 -6.24
N VAL A 103 -25.26 -7.66 -6.38
CA VAL A 103 -26.43 -7.62 -5.55
C VAL A 103 -26.21 -8.51 -4.34
N ILE A 104 -26.32 -7.93 -3.15
CA ILE A 104 -26.30 -8.65 -1.90
C ILE A 104 -27.75 -8.96 -1.51
N GLU A 105 -28.07 -10.24 -1.39
CA GLU A 105 -29.38 -10.70 -0.96
C GLU A 105 -29.66 -10.31 0.50
N GLY A 106 -30.88 -9.86 0.75
CA GLY A 106 -31.32 -9.46 2.08
C GLY A 106 -31.45 -10.65 3.04
N ASP A 107 -30.95 -10.46 4.26
CA ASP A 107 -31.08 -11.41 5.36
C ASP A 107 -31.45 -10.68 6.65
N SER A 108 -32.53 -11.09 7.28
CA SER A 108 -33.06 -10.48 8.52
C SER A 108 -32.07 -10.56 9.70
N THR A 109 -31.08 -11.43 9.64
CA THR A 109 -30.05 -11.59 10.68
C THR A 109 -28.82 -10.72 10.49
N THR A 110 -28.68 -10.09 9.32
CA THR A 110 -27.56 -9.21 8.96
C THR A 110 -27.94 -7.72 8.98
N ARG A 111 -26.99 -6.87 8.67
CA ARG A 111 -27.22 -5.42 8.46
C ARG A 111 -27.83 -5.10 7.08
N ILE A 112 -27.88 -6.05 6.15
CA ILE A 112 -28.56 -5.99 4.86
C ILE A 112 -29.86 -6.80 4.94
N ARG A 113 -30.98 -6.15 5.18
CA ARG A 113 -32.28 -6.84 5.38
C ARG A 113 -33.11 -6.99 4.12
N ASN A 114 -32.81 -6.21 3.09
CA ASN A 114 -33.43 -6.28 1.78
C ASN A 114 -32.33 -6.34 0.73
N ASP A 115 -32.62 -6.85 -0.45
CA ASP A 115 -31.67 -6.89 -1.54
C ASP A 115 -31.13 -5.49 -1.84
N VAL A 116 -29.83 -5.36 -1.92
CA VAL A 116 -29.17 -4.09 -2.22
C VAL A 116 -28.07 -4.28 -3.27
N ASN A 117 -28.04 -3.39 -4.24
CA ASN A 117 -26.93 -3.35 -5.20
C ASN A 117 -25.77 -2.53 -4.61
N ILE A 118 -24.73 -3.21 -4.19
CA ILE A 118 -23.47 -2.60 -3.74
C ILE A 118 -22.68 -2.19 -4.97
N VAL A 119 -22.34 -0.91 -5.07
CA VAL A 119 -21.66 -0.35 -6.25
C VAL A 119 -20.39 0.36 -5.83
N ASN A 120 -19.24 -0.15 -6.25
CA ASN A 120 -17.94 0.48 -6.12
C ASN A 120 -17.65 1.36 -7.35
N VAL A 121 -16.88 2.41 -7.17
CA VAL A 121 -16.35 3.23 -8.25
C VAL A 121 -14.86 3.00 -8.36
N VAL A 122 -14.38 2.52 -9.49
CA VAL A 122 -12.99 2.11 -9.69
C VAL A 122 -12.38 2.85 -10.86
N ALA A 123 -11.17 3.40 -10.67
CA ALA A 123 -10.34 3.97 -11.72
C ALA A 123 -8.99 3.25 -11.77
N ILE A 124 -8.49 2.97 -12.97
CA ILE A 124 -7.23 2.25 -13.18
C ILE A 124 -6.31 3.09 -14.05
N LEU A 125 -5.16 3.45 -13.50
CA LEU A 125 -4.03 3.98 -14.25
C LEU A 125 -3.18 2.80 -14.72
N ARG A 126 -3.25 2.48 -16.01
CA ARG A 126 -2.56 1.30 -16.56
C ARG A 126 -1.05 1.44 -16.53
N GLY A 127 -0.39 0.39 -16.07
CA GLY A 127 1.05 0.24 -16.14
C GLY A 127 1.56 0.11 -17.57
N ARG A 128 2.75 0.61 -17.80
CA ARG A 128 3.37 0.63 -19.13
C ARG A 128 4.02 -0.69 -19.52
N THR A 129 4.76 -1.29 -18.59
CA THR A 129 5.62 -2.47 -18.85
C THR A 129 5.05 -3.74 -18.25
N ASP A 130 4.33 -3.64 -17.12
CA ASP A 130 3.71 -4.76 -16.41
C ASP A 130 2.26 -4.41 -16.01
N PRO A 131 1.34 -4.26 -16.99
CA PRO A 131 -0.03 -3.80 -16.73
C PRO A 131 -0.89 -4.78 -15.90
N ASN A 132 -0.45 -6.03 -15.75
CA ASN A 132 -1.14 -7.04 -14.94
C ASN A 132 -0.66 -7.10 -13.49
N ARG A 133 0.38 -6.39 -13.14
CA ARG A 133 0.80 -6.15 -11.77
C ARG A 133 0.12 -4.88 -11.26
N TYR A 134 -0.46 -4.95 -10.07
CA TYR A 134 -1.28 -3.87 -9.53
C TYR A 134 -0.88 -3.50 -8.11
N VAL A 135 -1.05 -2.20 -7.81
CA VAL A 135 -1.12 -1.66 -6.45
C VAL A 135 -2.44 -0.90 -6.30
N LEU A 136 -3.07 -0.95 -5.13
CA LEU A 136 -4.42 -0.43 -4.93
C LEU A 136 -4.49 0.47 -3.70
N LEU A 137 -5.18 1.62 -3.86
CA LEU A 137 -5.62 2.50 -2.78
C LEU A 137 -7.14 2.54 -2.76
N SER A 138 -7.73 2.36 -1.59
CA SER A 138 -9.18 2.47 -1.39
C SER A 138 -9.56 3.40 -0.25
N GLY A 139 -10.75 3.96 -0.36
CA GLY A 139 -11.49 4.64 0.68
C GLY A 139 -12.96 4.22 0.64
N ASP A 140 -13.63 4.27 1.78
CA ASP A 140 -15.00 3.79 1.92
C ASP A 140 -15.98 4.94 1.64
N ILE A 141 -16.87 4.76 0.67
CA ILE A 141 -17.77 5.84 0.24
C ILE A 141 -18.99 5.98 1.15
N ASP A 142 -19.37 4.90 1.80
CA ASP A 142 -20.50 4.90 2.73
C ASP A 142 -20.13 5.47 4.11
N SER A 143 -21.17 5.79 4.89
CA SER A 143 -21.07 6.36 6.22
C SER A 143 -22.32 6.00 7.02
N ARG A 144 -22.29 6.12 8.36
CA ARG A 144 -23.44 5.80 9.23
C ARG A 144 -23.49 6.61 10.51
N VAL A 145 -24.67 6.73 11.08
CA VAL A 145 -24.93 7.20 12.44
C VAL A 145 -24.83 6.02 13.46
N SER A 146 -25.17 6.25 14.71
CA SER A 146 -25.11 5.23 15.77
C SER A 146 -25.98 4.00 15.45
N ASN A 147 -27.19 4.22 14.94
CA ASN A 147 -28.03 3.13 14.43
C ASN A 147 -27.57 2.72 13.02
N VAL A 148 -26.90 1.60 12.92
CA VAL A 148 -26.36 1.04 11.65
C VAL A 148 -27.44 0.73 10.61
N MET A 149 -28.72 0.77 10.97
CA MET A 149 -29.86 0.56 10.06
C MET A 149 -30.53 1.86 9.63
N ASP A 150 -30.10 3.01 10.12
CA ASP A 150 -30.68 4.31 9.77
C ASP A 150 -30.06 4.84 8.49
N ALA A 151 -30.76 4.65 7.38
CA ALA A 151 -30.37 5.09 6.05
C ALA A 151 -30.85 6.50 5.69
N THR A 152 -31.51 7.22 6.60
CA THR A 152 -32.24 8.46 6.32
C THR A 152 -31.74 9.68 7.08
N SER A 153 -31.30 9.52 8.31
CA SER A 153 -30.77 10.60 9.13
C SER A 153 -29.50 11.20 8.51
N ASP A 154 -29.28 12.47 8.78
CA ASP A 154 -28.05 13.14 8.35
C ASP A 154 -26.83 12.50 9.03
N ASN A 155 -25.90 12.13 8.20
CA ASN A 155 -24.69 11.45 8.55
C ASN A 155 -23.55 11.94 7.66
N PRO A 156 -22.91 13.05 8.04
CA PRO A 156 -21.90 13.69 7.21
C PRO A 156 -20.71 12.77 6.89
N GLY A 157 -20.29 11.91 7.86
CA GLY A 157 -19.16 11.00 7.68
C GLY A 157 -17.92 11.73 7.16
N ALA A 158 -17.58 12.87 7.81
CA ALA A 158 -16.52 13.73 7.31
C ALA A 158 -15.15 13.08 7.42
N ASN A 159 -14.88 12.44 8.56
CA ASN A 159 -13.67 11.65 8.78
C ASN A 159 -13.87 10.18 8.40
N ASP A 160 -15.00 9.62 8.75
CA ASP A 160 -15.39 8.23 8.50
C ASP A 160 -16.49 8.15 7.39
N ASN A 161 -16.17 8.00 6.05
CA ASN A 161 -14.81 8.01 5.57
C ASN A 161 -14.65 8.89 4.31
N ALA A 162 -15.18 10.14 4.36
CA ALA A 162 -14.95 11.09 3.27
C ALA A 162 -13.46 11.43 3.13
N THR A 163 -12.67 11.35 4.22
CA THR A 163 -11.22 11.57 4.17
C THR A 163 -10.52 10.53 3.30
N GLY A 164 -10.83 9.25 3.44
CA GLY A 164 -10.25 8.18 2.61
C GLY A 164 -10.62 8.30 1.14
N VAL A 165 -11.88 8.68 0.83
CA VAL A 165 -12.31 8.91 -0.56
C VAL A 165 -11.61 10.12 -1.17
N ALA A 166 -11.50 11.24 -0.44
CA ALA A 166 -10.83 12.43 -0.93
C ALA A 166 -9.32 12.20 -1.14
N ALA A 167 -8.67 11.45 -0.23
CA ALA A 167 -7.29 11.03 -0.38
C ALA A 167 -7.06 10.21 -1.64
N MET A 168 -7.92 9.23 -1.90
CA MET A 168 -7.87 8.39 -3.09
C MET A 168 -8.05 9.21 -4.38
N LEU A 169 -8.99 10.15 -4.42
CA LEU A 169 -9.20 11.05 -5.57
C LEU A 169 -8.00 11.97 -5.80
N GLU A 170 -7.43 12.52 -4.76
CA GLU A 170 -6.26 13.39 -4.85
C GLU A 170 -5.01 12.61 -5.27
N ALA A 171 -4.80 11.39 -4.73
CA ALA A 171 -3.73 10.50 -5.20
C ALA A 171 -3.89 10.16 -6.69
N ALA A 172 -5.11 9.88 -7.16
CA ALA A 172 -5.39 9.64 -8.57
C ALA A 172 -5.04 10.86 -9.44
N ARG A 173 -5.38 12.07 -8.99
CA ARG A 173 -5.03 13.32 -9.69
C ARG A 173 -3.51 13.53 -9.78
N VAL A 174 -2.81 13.32 -8.69
CA VAL A 174 -1.34 13.50 -8.65
C VAL A 174 -0.67 12.46 -9.53
N LEU A 175 -1.01 11.18 -9.35
CA LEU A 175 -0.35 10.07 -10.02
C LEU A 175 -0.71 9.93 -11.51
N SER A 176 -1.86 10.47 -11.95
CA SER A 176 -2.22 10.52 -13.38
C SER A 176 -1.23 11.28 -14.27
N ARG A 177 -0.33 12.07 -13.68
CA ARG A 177 0.74 12.79 -14.38
C ARG A 177 1.98 11.94 -14.65
N TYR A 178 2.05 10.75 -14.05
CA TYR A 178 3.20 9.86 -14.13
C TYR A 178 2.90 8.64 -15.00
N ARG A 179 3.93 7.90 -15.34
CA ARG A 179 3.86 6.69 -16.16
C ARG A 179 4.41 5.52 -15.35
N PRO A 180 3.57 4.85 -14.55
CA PRO A 180 4.00 3.71 -13.76
C PRO A 180 4.30 2.49 -14.63
N ASP A 181 5.11 1.57 -14.14
CA ASP A 181 5.37 0.28 -14.78
C ASP A 181 4.28 -0.73 -14.46
N ALA A 182 3.82 -0.79 -13.21
CA ALA A 182 2.62 -1.52 -12.79
C ALA A 182 1.38 -0.63 -12.83
N SER A 183 0.20 -1.24 -12.90
CA SER A 183 -1.08 -0.53 -12.83
C SER A 183 -1.37 -0.05 -11.40
N ILE A 184 -1.97 1.14 -11.28
CA ILE A 184 -2.46 1.69 -10.01
C ILE A 184 -3.98 1.71 -10.05
N VAL A 185 -4.61 1.14 -9.01
CA VAL A 185 -6.07 1.10 -8.85
C VAL A 185 -6.48 2.06 -7.76
N PHE A 186 -7.47 2.89 -8.03
CA PHE A 186 -8.13 3.78 -7.09
C PHE A 186 -9.57 3.33 -6.95
N ALA A 187 -10.01 2.98 -5.73
CA ALA A 187 -11.31 2.37 -5.50
C ALA A 187 -12.09 3.06 -4.36
N ALA A 188 -13.23 3.66 -4.69
CA ALA A 188 -14.23 4.06 -3.70
C ALA A 188 -15.15 2.85 -3.45
N LEU A 189 -15.02 2.24 -2.30
CA LEU A 189 -15.70 1.01 -1.93
C LEU A 189 -16.98 1.30 -1.12
N SER A 190 -18.03 0.54 -1.36
CA SER A 190 -19.34 0.69 -0.72
C SER A 190 -19.64 -0.47 0.22
N GLY A 191 -20.47 -0.21 1.24
CA GLY A 191 -20.95 -1.27 2.12
C GLY A 191 -19.91 -1.71 3.15
N GLU A 192 -18.99 -0.83 3.53
CA GLU A 192 -18.08 -1.05 4.66
C GLU A 192 -18.88 -1.25 5.93
N GLU A 193 -19.74 -0.30 6.22
CA GLU A 193 -20.54 -0.20 7.45
C GLU A 193 -21.55 -1.33 7.63
N GLN A 194 -21.93 -1.99 6.55
CA GLN A 194 -22.85 -3.13 6.58
C GLN A 194 -22.16 -4.49 6.55
N GLY A 195 -20.86 -4.57 6.32
CA GLY A 195 -20.14 -5.84 6.39
C GLY A 195 -19.02 -6.02 5.37
N LEU A 196 -18.35 -4.94 4.93
CA LEU A 196 -17.18 -4.97 4.03
C LEU A 196 -17.49 -5.44 2.59
N PHE A 197 -18.75 -5.34 2.16
CA PHE A 197 -19.20 -5.94 0.89
C PHE A 197 -18.48 -5.39 -0.34
N GLY A 198 -18.18 -4.09 -0.38
CA GLY A 198 -17.48 -3.50 -1.52
C GLY A 198 -16.07 -4.06 -1.71
N GLY A 199 -15.35 -4.24 -0.61
CA GLY A 199 -14.03 -4.88 -0.62
C GLY A 199 -14.12 -6.34 -1.06
N GLU A 200 -15.11 -7.08 -0.57
CA GLU A 200 -15.35 -8.48 -0.97
C GLU A 200 -15.63 -8.62 -2.47
N ILE A 201 -16.51 -7.77 -3.00
CA ILE A 201 -16.86 -7.76 -4.43
C ILE A 201 -15.61 -7.45 -5.27
N LEU A 202 -14.84 -6.41 -4.92
CA LEU A 202 -13.66 -6.02 -5.70
C LEU A 202 -12.52 -7.05 -5.59
N ALA A 203 -12.31 -7.65 -4.41
CA ALA A 203 -11.30 -8.70 -4.22
C ALA A 203 -11.62 -9.95 -5.05
N ARG A 204 -12.91 -10.36 -5.11
CA ARG A 204 -13.38 -11.45 -5.99
C ARG A 204 -13.19 -11.12 -7.47
N VAL A 205 -13.48 -9.89 -7.88
CA VAL A 205 -13.25 -9.43 -9.28
C VAL A 205 -11.77 -9.44 -9.60
N ALA A 206 -10.92 -8.92 -8.72
CA ALA A 206 -9.47 -8.95 -8.91
C ALA A 206 -8.95 -10.38 -9.11
N LYS A 207 -9.46 -11.32 -8.34
CA LYS A 207 -9.09 -12.74 -8.48
C LYS A 207 -9.61 -13.35 -9.78
N ALA A 208 -10.85 -13.07 -10.14
CA ALA A 208 -11.45 -13.58 -11.39
C ALA A 208 -10.78 -13.01 -12.63
N GLU A 209 -10.39 -11.74 -12.61
CA GLU A 209 -9.65 -11.08 -13.70
C GLU A 209 -8.12 -11.40 -13.67
N GLY A 210 -7.65 -12.16 -12.69
CA GLY A 210 -6.25 -12.58 -12.59
C GLY A 210 -5.28 -11.44 -12.26
N TRP A 211 -5.69 -10.47 -11.44
CA TRP A 211 -4.81 -9.37 -11.04
C TRP A 211 -3.67 -9.87 -10.16
N ASN A 212 -2.44 -9.56 -10.55
CA ASN A 212 -1.27 -9.74 -9.69
C ASN A 212 -1.14 -8.54 -8.74
N LEU A 213 -1.98 -8.53 -7.70
CA LEU A 213 -2.09 -7.43 -6.76
C LEU A 213 -1.01 -7.53 -5.68
N GLN A 214 -0.03 -6.64 -5.74
CA GLN A 214 1.16 -6.65 -4.88
C GLN A 214 1.00 -5.85 -3.59
N ALA A 215 0.06 -4.89 -3.57
CA ALA A 215 -0.23 -4.07 -2.40
C ALA A 215 -1.66 -3.55 -2.44
N VAL A 216 -2.34 -3.60 -1.29
CA VAL A 216 -3.63 -2.95 -1.04
C VAL A 216 -3.47 -2.07 0.19
N ILE A 217 -3.77 -0.78 0.04
CA ILE A 217 -3.84 0.19 1.13
C ILE A 217 -5.30 0.64 1.23
N ASN A 218 -5.92 0.45 2.38
CA ASN A 218 -7.25 0.97 2.67
C ASN A 218 -7.11 2.12 3.67
N ASN A 219 -7.49 3.31 3.23
CA ASN A 219 -7.61 4.47 4.11
C ASN A 219 -8.99 4.47 4.75
N ASP A 220 -9.02 4.38 6.07
CA ASP A 220 -10.26 4.45 6.80
C ASP A 220 -10.05 5.24 8.10
N MET A 221 -10.52 6.50 8.04
CA MET A 221 -10.27 7.62 8.95
C MET A 221 -8.81 8.08 8.98
N ILE A 222 -8.53 9.14 8.25
CA ILE A 222 -7.17 9.71 8.18
C ILE A 222 -7.15 11.24 8.44
N GLY A 223 -8.20 11.78 9.06
CA GLY A 223 -8.33 13.23 9.21
C GLY A 223 -8.36 13.74 10.65
N ASN A 224 -8.55 12.90 11.66
CA ASN A 224 -8.63 13.37 13.04
C ASN A 224 -7.25 13.42 13.69
N ILE A 225 -6.96 14.53 14.38
CA ILE A 225 -5.73 14.72 15.16
C ILE A 225 -6.00 14.83 16.66
N SER A 226 -7.28 14.91 17.07
CA SER A 226 -7.69 15.16 18.46
C SER A 226 -8.33 13.91 19.04
N GLY A 227 -7.56 13.09 19.72
CA GLY A 227 -8.02 11.85 20.34
C GLY A 227 -8.98 12.07 21.51
N ILE A 228 -9.82 11.05 21.80
CA ILE A 228 -10.78 11.06 22.91
C ILE A 228 -10.10 11.27 24.27
N THR A 229 -8.83 10.96 24.41
CA THR A 229 -8.04 11.16 25.64
C THR A 229 -7.44 12.55 25.79
N GLY A 230 -7.74 13.47 24.84
CA GLY A 230 -7.19 14.83 24.82
C GLY A 230 -5.80 14.96 24.20
N VAL A 231 -5.23 13.87 23.69
CA VAL A 231 -3.98 13.91 22.93
C VAL A 231 -4.24 14.56 21.57
N ILE A 232 -3.39 15.49 21.17
CA ILE A 232 -3.36 16.08 19.82
C ILE A 232 -2.11 15.54 19.13
N GLU A 233 -2.29 14.82 18.01
CA GLU A 233 -1.21 14.14 17.28
C GLU A 233 -1.41 14.27 15.78
N ASN A 234 -0.44 14.87 15.09
CA ASN A 234 -0.44 15.05 13.64
C ASN A 234 0.91 14.65 12.99
N THR A 235 1.76 13.98 13.76
CA THR A 235 3.10 13.56 13.33
C THR A 235 3.24 12.05 13.24
N SER A 236 2.17 11.30 13.50
CA SER A 236 2.17 9.84 13.36
C SER A 236 0.90 9.33 12.70
N ALA A 237 0.99 8.13 12.11
CA ALA A 237 -0.12 7.38 11.55
C ALA A 237 0.01 5.90 11.92
N ARG A 238 -1.10 5.14 11.98
CA ARG A 238 -1.09 3.71 12.26
C ARG A 238 -1.28 2.89 11.00
N VAL A 239 -0.49 1.82 10.85
CA VAL A 239 -0.68 0.81 9.81
C VAL A 239 -0.98 -0.54 10.44
N PHE A 240 -2.21 -1.03 10.28
CA PHE A 240 -2.59 -2.36 10.71
C PHE A 240 -2.17 -3.38 9.64
N ALA A 241 -1.32 -4.32 10.06
CA ALA A 241 -0.72 -5.31 9.16
C ALA A 241 -1.06 -6.73 9.64
N PRO A 242 -1.95 -7.45 8.93
CA PRO A 242 -2.31 -8.81 9.28
C PRO A 242 -1.12 -9.76 9.21
N GLY A 243 -1.22 -10.82 9.99
CA GLY A 243 -0.22 -11.88 10.05
C GLY A 243 -0.45 -12.98 9.01
N LEU A 244 -0.57 -14.21 9.51
CA LEU A 244 -0.75 -15.38 8.67
C LEU A 244 -2.15 -15.41 8.04
N HIS A 245 -2.20 -15.87 6.81
CA HIS A 245 -3.46 -16.04 6.09
C HIS A 245 -4.34 -17.11 6.77
N PRO A 246 -5.67 -16.93 6.86
CA PRO A 246 -6.56 -17.89 7.53
C PRO A 246 -6.53 -19.30 6.94
N THR A 247 -6.21 -19.44 5.65
CA THR A 247 -6.12 -20.74 4.96
C THR A 247 -4.74 -21.37 5.01
N THR A 248 -3.80 -20.80 5.79
CA THR A 248 -2.47 -21.40 5.98
C THR A 248 -2.63 -22.81 6.55
N THR A 249 -2.12 -23.81 5.82
CA THR A 249 -2.20 -25.20 6.24
C THR A 249 -1.36 -25.46 7.49
N ALA A 250 -1.72 -26.49 8.27
CA ALA A 250 -0.95 -26.85 9.48
C ALA A 250 0.53 -27.14 9.17
N GLN A 251 0.83 -27.72 8.00
CA GLN A 251 2.20 -28.00 7.56
C GLN A 251 2.97 -26.70 7.25
N GLU A 252 2.36 -25.77 6.53
CA GLU A 252 2.93 -24.46 6.27
C GLU A 252 3.12 -23.64 7.54
N LEU A 253 2.11 -23.65 8.41
CA LEU A 253 2.17 -22.98 9.72
C LEU A 253 3.36 -23.49 10.54
N ALA A 254 3.52 -24.80 10.66
CA ALA A 254 4.64 -25.39 11.39
C ALA A 254 6.00 -24.98 10.81
N ARG A 255 6.12 -24.88 9.48
CA ARG A 255 7.33 -24.42 8.81
C ARG A 255 7.60 -22.94 9.05
N ILE A 256 6.56 -22.09 8.93
CA ILE A 256 6.67 -20.65 9.13
C ILE A 256 7.10 -20.36 10.59
N LEU A 257 6.42 -20.96 11.57
CA LEU A 257 6.72 -20.76 12.99
C LEU A 257 8.13 -21.25 13.37
N ARG A 258 8.62 -22.31 12.70
CA ARG A 258 9.99 -22.80 12.95
C ARG A 258 11.07 -21.76 12.68
N ASN A 259 10.84 -20.85 11.71
CA ASN A 259 11.80 -19.88 11.24
C ASN A 259 11.44 -18.43 11.65
N GLY A 260 10.37 -18.24 12.42
CA GLY A 260 9.87 -16.90 12.81
C GLY A 260 9.24 -16.12 11.66
N GLY A 261 8.84 -16.80 10.57
CA GLY A 261 8.31 -16.16 9.37
C GLY A 261 6.91 -15.54 9.51
N GLU A 262 6.22 -15.78 10.63
CA GLU A 262 4.93 -15.16 10.95
C GLU A 262 5.04 -13.64 11.14
N LEU A 263 6.24 -13.15 11.45
CA LEU A 263 6.54 -11.71 11.56
C LEU A 263 6.84 -11.06 10.19
N ASP A 264 6.99 -11.85 9.14
CA ASP A 264 7.47 -11.42 7.82
C ASP A 264 6.50 -11.78 6.69
N THR A 265 5.20 -11.73 6.97
CA THR A 265 4.13 -11.93 5.97
C THR A 265 4.11 -10.78 4.95
N PRO A 266 3.57 -10.99 3.74
CA PRO A 266 3.53 -9.95 2.71
C PRO A 266 2.88 -8.64 3.17
N SER A 267 1.78 -8.68 3.96
CA SER A 267 1.15 -7.47 4.51
C SER A 267 2.07 -6.73 5.48
N ARG A 268 2.86 -7.46 6.29
CA ARG A 268 3.83 -6.84 7.21
C ARG A 268 5.03 -6.27 6.47
N GLN A 269 5.43 -6.85 5.33
CA GLN A 269 6.43 -6.24 4.46
C GLN A 269 5.91 -4.96 3.80
N LEU A 270 4.63 -4.94 3.42
CA LEU A 270 3.99 -3.72 2.90
C LEU A 270 3.97 -2.62 3.97
N ALA A 271 3.63 -2.94 5.21
CA ALA A 271 3.65 -1.97 6.32
C ALA A 271 5.07 -1.39 6.55
N ARG A 272 6.11 -2.23 6.55
CA ARG A 272 7.51 -1.76 6.63
C ARG A 272 7.94 -0.93 5.44
N TYR A 273 7.38 -1.21 4.27
CA TYR A 273 7.64 -0.41 3.09
C TYR A 273 7.04 0.98 3.21
N ILE A 274 5.80 1.09 3.70
CA ILE A 274 5.12 2.37 3.98
C ILE A 274 5.93 3.17 5.01
N ASP A 275 6.37 2.54 6.08
CA ASP A 275 7.19 3.14 7.13
C ASP A 275 8.52 3.65 6.57
N ARG A 276 9.21 2.84 5.76
CA ARG A 276 10.45 3.27 5.08
C ARG A 276 10.23 4.45 4.13
N VAL A 277 9.10 4.50 3.42
CA VAL A 277 8.75 5.65 2.58
C VAL A 277 8.53 6.89 3.46
N ALA A 278 7.88 6.74 4.62
CA ALA A 278 7.73 7.82 5.58
C ALA A 278 9.10 8.32 6.07
N ASP A 279 9.97 7.44 6.52
CA ASP A 279 11.32 7.76 7.00
C ASP A 279 12.15 8.56 5.98
N VAL A 280 12.04 8.21 4.69
CA VAL A 280 12.84 8.85 3.64
C VAL A 280 12.25 10.18 3.17
N TYR A 281 10.92 10.26 3.03
CA TYR A 281 10.28 11.40 2.35
C TYR A 281 9.49 12.33 3.29
N PHE A 282 9.20 11.92 4.53
CA PHE A 282 8.32 12.66 5.44
C PHE A 282 8.96 12.83 6.83
N PRO A 283 9.88 13.79 7.02
CA PRO A 283 10.66 13.93 8.25
C PRO A 283 9.82 14.26 9.49
N ASN A 284 8.53 14.56 9.33
CA ASN A 284 7.58 14.87 10.41
C ASN A 284 6.34 13.95 10.37
N LEU A 285 6.49 12.73 9.89
CA LEU A 285 5.45 11.70 9.92
C LEU A 285 6.08 10.34 10.22
N ASP A 286 5.78 9.79 11.38
CA ASP A 286 6.16 8.45 11.81
C ASP A 286 5.03 7.45 11.52
N VAL A 287 5.36 6.20 11.23
CA VAL A 287 4.39 5.13 10.96
C VAL A 287 4.44 4.08 12.05
N GLU A 288 3.42 4.04 12.89
CA GLU A 288 3.26 3.01 13.89
C GLU A 288 2.71 1.71 13.28
N ILE A 289 3.55 0.69 13.13
CA ILE A 289 3.14 -0.61 12.58
C ILE A 289 2.48 -1.44 13.69
N ILE A 290 1.20 -1.79 13.49
CA ILE A 290 0.44 -2.62 14.40
C ILE A 290 0.26 -4.03 13.80
N TYR A 291 0.93 -5.02 14.39
CA TYR A 291 0.90 -6.41 13.93
C TYR A 291 -0.41 -7.11 14.31
N ARG A 292 -1.48 -6.63 13.73
CA ARG A 292 -2.84 -7.12 13.91
C ARG A 292 -3.67 -6.83 12.66
N LEU A 293 -4.74 -7.60 12.44
CA LEU A 293 -5.62 -7.38 11.28
C LEU A 293 -6.26 -6.00 11.32
N ASP A 294 -6.86 -5.62 12.47
CA ASP A 294 -7.50 -4.33 12.70
C ASP A 294 -7.61 -4.05 14.20
N ARG A 295 -8.32 -3.00 14.59
CA ARG A 295 -8.76 -2.67 15.96
C ARG A 295 -9.57 -3.83 16.55
N TYR A 296 -9.69 -3.89 17.86
CA TYR A 296 -10.47 -4.94 18.53
C TYR A 296 -11.95 -4.89 18.14
N GLY A 297 -12.47 -5.99 17.59
CA GLY A 297 -13.87 -6.11 17.18
C GLY A 297 -14.28 -5.23 16.00
N ARG A 298 -13.31 -4.73 15.23
CA ARG A 298 -13.50 -3.85 14.08
C ARG A 298 -12.89 -4.50 12.83
N GLY A 299 -13.18 -3.92 11.67
CA GLY A 299 -12.64 -4.31 10.38
C GLY A 299 -12.45 -3.12 9.46
N GLY A 300 -12.11 -3.37 8.21
CA GLY A 300 -12.00 -2.42 7.11
C GLY A 300 -11.84 -3.17 5.80
N HIS A 301 -11.96 -2.48 4.68
CA HIS A 301 -11.96 -3.10 3.35
C HIS A 301 -10.62 -3.79 2.94
N HIS A 302 -9.52 -3.60 3.68
CA HIS A 302 -8.30 -4.40 3.49
C HIS A 302 -8.52 -5.88 3.84
N THR A 303 -9.47 -6.19 4.75
CA THR A 303 -9.74 -7.55 5.23
C THR A 303 -10.15 -8.52 4.12
N PRO A 304 -11.15 -8.24 3.26
CA PRO A 304 -11.51 -9.12 2.14
C PRO A 304 -10.35 -9.38 1.17
N PHE A 305 -9.53 -8.38 0.87
CA PHE A 305 -8.35 -8.58 0.02
C PHE A 305 -7.33 -9.50 0.69
N PHE A 306 -7.09 -9.32 1.99
CA PHE A 306 -6.23 -10.23 2.75
C PHE A 306 -6.78 -11.66 2.74
N GLN A 307 -8.10 -11.84 2.89
CA GLN A 307 -8.75 -13.16 2.84
C GLN A 307 -8.64 -13.84 1.46
N GLU A 308 -8.53 -13.07 0.38
CA GLU A 308 -8.25 -13.57 -0.97
C GLU A 308 -6.75 -13.82 -1.24
N GLY A 309 -5.89 -13.56 -0.26
CA GLY A 309 -4.46 -13.85 -0.30
C GLY A 309 -3.58 -12.69 -0.76
N TYR A 310 -4.12 -11.49 -0.90
CA TYR A 310 -3.36 -10.31 -1.30
C TYR A 310 -2.67 -9.63 -0.10
N PRO A 311 -1.49 -9.03 -0.28
CA PRO A 311 -0.91 -8.14 0.72
C PRO A 311 -1.81 -6.93 0.93
N ALA A 312 -2.38 -6.79 2.13
CA ALA A 312 -3.32 -5.73 2.41
C ALA A 312 -3.10 -5.15 3.81
N VAL A 313 -3.21 -3.84 3.93
CA VAL A 313 -3.09 -3.09 5.19
C VAL A 313 -4.16 -2.01 5.28
N ARG A 314 -4.49 -1.62 6.51
CA ARG A 314 -5.27 -0.42 6.80
C ARG A 314 -4.34 0.67 7.28
N LEU A 315 -4.40 1.83 6.65
CA LEU A 315 -3.74 3.06 7.10
C LEU A 315 -4.77 3.98 7.74
N MET A 316 -4.47 4.50 8.93
CA MET A 316 -5.38 5.37 9.64
C MET A 316 -4.66 6.35 10.59
N GLU A 317 -5.41 7.31 11.09
CA GLU A 317 -4.97 8.27 12.10
C GLU A 317 -4.50 7.61 13.40
N SER A 318 -3.63 8.28 14.17
CA SER A 318 -3.04 7.72 15.38
C SER A 318 -4.03 7.60 16.53
N HIS A 319 -4.91 8.57 16.71
CA HIS A 319 -5.86 8.64 17.82
C HIS A 319 -7.28 8.87 17.36
N GLU A 320 -8.18 7.99 17.75
CA GLU A 320 -9.59 8.07 17.42
C GLU A 320 -10.35 8.95 18.40
N ASN A 321 -11.44 9.57 17.93
CA ASN A 321 -12.37 10.33 18.74
C ASN A 321 -13.78 9.76 18.68
N TYR A 322 -14.17 9.02 19.69
CA TYR A 322 -15.45 8.31 19.74
C TYR A 322 -16.68 9.18 19.93
N THR A 323 -16.52 10.51 20.18
CA THR A 323 -17.65 11.46 20.15
C THR A 323 -18.02 11.82 18.70
N ARG A 324 -17.15 11.55 17.75
CA ARG A 324 -17.32 11.85 16.33
C ARG A 324 -17.67 10.62 15.51
N GLN A 325 -16.97 9.53 15.70
CA GLN A 325 -17.16 8.31 14.91
C GLN A 325 -18.50 7.63 15.20
N HIS A 326 -19.28 7.32 14.17
CA HIS A 326 -20.56 6.59 14.24
C HIS A 326 -21.57 7.20 15.21
N GLN A 327 -21.64 8.51 15.28
CA GLN A 327 -22.50 9.25 16.20
C GLN A 327 -23.63 9.98 15.47
N ASP A 328 -24.80 10.04 16.12
CA ASP A 328 -25.87 10.95 15.73
C ASP A 328 -25.43 12.39 15.98
N LEU A 329 -25.88 13.30 15.12
CA LEU A 329 -25.64 14.75 15.29
C LEU A 329 -26.43 15.23 16.51
N ARG A 330 -25.76 15.57 17.61
CA ARG A 330 -26.35 16.09 18.84
C ARG A 330 -25.33 16.84 19.70
N THR A 331 -25.85 17.59 20.64
CA THR A 331 -25.05 18.11 21.76
C THR A 331 -25.62 17.50 23.06
N GLU A 332 -24.78 16.89 23.86
CA GLU A 332 -25.11 16.27 25.10
C GLU A 332 -24.06 16.61 26.15
N ASP A 333 -24.48 17.13 27.30
CA ASP A 333 -23.58 17.57 28.39
C ASP A 333 -22.47 18.55 27.92
N GLY A 334 -22.80 19.41 26.95
CA GLY A 334 -21.86 20.38 26.39
C GLY A 334 -20.86 19.78 25.37
N ILE A 335 -20.93 18.48 25.06
CA ILE A 335 -20.12 17.81 24.08
C ILE A 335 -20.88 17.72 22.76
N ALA A 336 -20.26 18.18 21.67
CA ALA A 336 -20.80 18.00 20.32
C ALA A 336 -20.44 16.60 19.80
N TYR A 337 -21.45 15.85 19.38
CA TYR A 337 -21.34 14.53 18.76
C TYR A 337 -21.64 14.60 17.28
N GLY A 338 -21.02 13.71 16.53
CA GLY A 338 -21.22 13.54 15.09
C GLY A 338 -19.93 13.70 14.31
N ASP A 339 -19.86 13.02 13.18
CA ASP A 339 -18.71 13.08 12.26
C ASP A 339 -18.87 14.23 11.27
N VAL A 340 -18.43 15.41 11.70
CA VAL A 340 -18.58 16.69 11.01
C VAL A 340 -17.22 17.27 10.60
N LEU A 341 -17.25 18.27 9.70
CA LEU A 341 -16.05 18.92 9.15
C LEU A 341 -15.10 19.47 10.20
N GLU A 342 -15.61 19.97 11.32
CA GLU A 342 -14.84 20.53 12.43
C GLU A 342 -13.95 19.50 13.11
N GLY A 343 -14.21 18.21 12.85
CA GLY A 343 -13.40 17.08 13.30
C GLY A 343 -12.19 16.79 12.44
N VAL A 344 -12.11 17.35 11.23
CA VAL A 344 -11.10 17.00 10.24
C VAL A 344 -9.99 18.04 10.16
N ASN A 345 -8.76 17.60 10.25
CA ASN A 345 -7.57 18.37 9.92
C ASN A 345 -7.12 18.03 8.49
N PHE A 346 -7.37 18.94 7.56
CA PHE A 346 -7.12 18.74 6.14
C PHE A 346 -5.63 18.65 5.79
N GLU A 347 -4.77 19.35 6.53
CA GLU A 347 -3.31 19.28 6.36
C GLU A 347 -2.77 17.89 6.78
N TYR A 348 -3.31 17.33 7.86
CA TYR A 348 -2.96 15.99 8.28
C TYR A 348 -3.46 14.93 7.28
N ALA A 349 -4.70 15.04 6.81
CA ALA A 349 -5.25 14.20 5.77
C ALA A 349 -4.39 14.29 4.47
N ALA A 350 -3.95 15.49 4.09
CA ALA A 350 -3.06 15.69 2.94
C ALA A 350 -1.69 15.05 3.16
N LYS A 351 -1.14 15.10 4.36
CA LYS A 351 0.14 14.45 4.70
C LYS A 351 0.05 12.93 4.54
N ILE A 352 -1.02 12.29 5.02
CA ILE A 352 -1.24 10.85 4.85
C ILE A 352 -1.49 10.52 3.37
N THR A 353 -2.29 11.33 2.66
CA THR A 353 -2.50 11.17 1.21
C THR A 353 -1.20 11.22 0.42
N ALA A 354 -0.29 12.11 0.81
CA ALA A 354 1.03 12.21 0.18
C ALA A 354 1.89 10.96 0.43
N LEU A 355 1.80 10.36 1.63
CA LEU A 355 2.44 9.08 1.94
C LEU A 355 1.87 7.94 1.09
N ASP A 356 0.54 7.89 0.89
CA ASP A 356 -0.09 6.93 -0.01
C ASP A 356 0.41 7.08 -1.44
N ALA A 357 0.37 8.29 -1.98
CA ALA A 357 0.80 8.56 -3.35
C ALA A 357 2.28 8.22 -3.57
N ALA A 358 3.15 8.58 -2.61
CA ALA A 358 4.57 8.23 -2.65
C ALA A 358 4.79 6.71 -2.60
N THR A 359 4.07 6.00 -1.73
CA THR A 359 4.15 4.53 -1.60
C THR A 359 3.66 3.83 -2.87
N LEU A 360 2.50 4.23 -3.38
CA LEU A 360 1.92 3.63 -4.59
C LEU A 360 2.82 3.77 -5.80
N ILE A 361 3.36 4.97 -6.04
CA ILE A 361 4.21 5.20 -7.21
C ILE A 361 5.57 4.51 -7.06
N SER A 362 6.14 4.49 -5.87
CA SER A 362 7.38 3.75 -5.59
C SER A 362 7.23 2.26 -5.88
N LEU A 363 6.14 1.64 -5.43
CA LEU A 363 5.84 0.23 -5.69
C LEU A 363 5.45 -0.02 -7.15
N ALA A 364 4.79 0.93 -7.80
CA ALA A 364 4.38 0.78 -9.20
C ALA A 364 5.55 0.92 -10.17
N TRP A 365 6.59 1.67 -9.83
CA TRP A 365 7.86 1.72 -10.56
C TRP A 365 8.77 0.54 -10.23
N ALA A 366 8.77 0.06 -8.98
CA ALA A 366 9.63 -1.01 -8.52
C ALA A 366 9.45 -2.32 -9.33
N PRO A 367 10.48 -3.16 -9.44
CA PRO A 367 10.34 -4.50 -10.02
C PRO A 367 9.39 -5.39 -9.20
N PRO A 368 8.92 -6.52 -9.77
CA PRO A 368 8.21 -7.55 -9.00
C PRO A 368 9.03 -8.08 -7.83
N THR A 369 8.35 -8.44 -6.74
CA THR A 369 8.97 -9.08 -5.57
C THR A 369 9.61 -10.42 -5.97
N PRO A 370 10.87 -10.70 -5.57
CA PRO A 370 11.53 -11.98 -5.82
C PRO A 370 10.73 -13.14 -5.23
N ASN A 371 10.70 -14.26 -5.94
CA ASN A 371 10.07 -15.48 -5.44
C ASN A 371 11.10 -16.59 -5.18
N SER A 372 10.64 -17.69 -4.58
CA SER A 372 11.47 -18.86 -4.29
C SER A 372 12.71 -18.57 -3.45
N VAL A 373 12.63 -17.56 -2.59
CA VAL A 373 13.75 -17.20 -1.71
C VAL A 373 13.99 -18.31 -0.70
N ARG A 374 15.24 -18.73 -0.60
CA ARG A 374 15.72 -19.79 0.32
C ARG A 374 16.96 -19.31 1.04
N ILE A 375 17.18 -19.83 2.25
CA ILE A 375 18.38 -19.58 3.03
C ILE A 375 18.98 -20.89 3.50
N GLY A 376 20.30 -20.98 3.47
CA GLY A 376 21.08 -22.08 4.00
C GLY A 376 22.33 -21.58 4.71
N GLY A 377 23.05 -22.47 5.41
CA GLY A 377 24.26 -22.11 6.14
C GLY A 377 24.12 -22.33 7.65
N ALA A 378 23.18 -23.17 8.08
CA ALA A 378 23.13 -23.65 9.47
C ALA A 378 24.50 -24.19 9.90
N VAL A 379 24.92 -23.87 11.13
CA VAL A 379 26.23 -24.19 11.72
C VAL A 379 27.45 -23.68 10.92
N ARG A 380 27.25 -22.60 10.15
CA ARG A 380 28.32 -21.89 9.43
C ARG A 380 28.32 -20.40 9.80
N PRO A 381 29.47 -19.72 9.69
CA PRO A 381 29.56 -18.30 10.02
C PRO A 381 28.99 -17.37 8.95
N SER A 382 28.47 -17.92 7.83
CA SER A 382 28.07 -17.15 6.64
C SER A 382 26.87 -17.82 5.99
N PRO A 383 25.64 -17.24 6.09
CA PRO A 383 24.47 -17.79 5.42
C PRO A 383 24.52 -17.51 3.90
N THR A 384 23.93 -18.40 3.14
CA THR A 384 23.76 -18.24 1.69
C THR A 384 22.28 -18.11 1.36
N LEU A 385 21.90 -17.01 0.71
CA LEU A 385 20.57 -16.82 0.16
C LEU A 385 20.54 -17.18 -1.33
N GLN A 386 19.40 -17.70 -1.78
CA GLN A 386 19.12 -18.03 -3.19
C GLN A 386 17.69 -17.60 -3.51
N TRP A 387 17.44 -17.16 -4.74
CA TRP A 387 16.11 -16.73 -5.21
C TRP A 387 15.97 -16.94 -6.72
N ALA A 388 14.74 -16.92 -7.23
CA ALA A 388 14.50 -16.90 -8.66
C ALA A 388 14.79 -15.53 -9.25
N ALA A 389 15.36 -15.49 -10.45
CA ALA A 389 15.59 -14.23 -11.15
C ALA A 389 14.27 -13.50 -11.44
N VAL A 390 14.25 -12.20 -11.20
CA VAL A 390 13.17 -11.30 -11.63
C VAL A 390 13.43 -10.88 -13.07
N THR A 391 12.43 -11.05 -13.94
CA THR A 391 12.59 -10.86 -15.40
C THR A 391 12.25 -9.46 -15.89
N ALA A 392 11.99 -8.49 -15.01
CA ALA A 392 11.76 -7.11 -15.41
C ALA A 392 13.02 -6.53 -16.09
N PRO A 393 12.87 -5.80 -17.21
CA PRO A 393 13.98 -5.45 -18.10
C PRO A 393 14.95 -4.42 -17.51
N ASP A 394 14.56 -3.72 -16.47
CA ASP A 394 15.30 -2.65 -15.80
C ASP A 394 15.94 -3.09 -14.48
N VAL A 395 15.74 -4.34 -14.05
CA VAL A 395 16.39 -4.89 -12.86
C VAL A 395 17.91 -4.89 -13.04
N ILE A 396 18.61 -4.19 -12.14
CA ILE A 396 20.07 -4.16 -12.10
C ILE A 396 20.66 -5.03 -10.99
N GLY A 397 19.82 -5.52 -10.09
CA GLY A 397 20.29 -6.39 -9.02
C GLY A 397 19.29 -6.59 -7.90
N TYR A 398 19.85 -7.02 -6.80
CA TYR A 398 19.09 -7.35 -5.59
C TYR A 398 19.74 -6.71 -4.38
N ARG A 399 18.90 -6.42 -3.38
CA ARG A 399 19.34 -6.01 -2.05
C ARG A 399 18.94 -7.06 -1.05
N ILE A 400 19.92 -7.58 -0.32
CA ILE A 400 19.69 -8.47 0.82
C ILE A 400 19.51 -7.61 2.06
N TYR A 401 18.49 -7.92 2.82
CA TYR A 401 18.15 -7.30 4.09
C TYR A 401 18.33 -8.26 5.24
N TRP A 402 18.74 -7.75 6.41
CA TRP A 402 18.71 -8.53 7.65
C TRP A 402 18.49 -7.63 8.86
N ARG A 403 17.86 -8.19 9.88
CA ARG A 403 17.52 -7.52 11.13
C ARG A 403 17.53 -8.51 12.29
N LYS A 404 17.73 -8.02 13.52
CA LYS A 404 17.52 -8.87 14.72
C LYS A 404 16.05 -9.25 14.85
N PRO A 405 15.72 -10.41 15.46
CA PRO A 405 14.33 -10.81 15.67
C PRO A 405 13.50 -9.84 16.52
N SER A 406 14.15 -9.04 17.37
CA SER A 406 13.51 -8.02 18.22
C SER A 406 13.28 -6.68 17.51
N GLU A 407 13.81 -6.48 16.31
CA GLU A 407 13.65 -5.25 15.54
C GLU A 407 12.44 -5.36 14.60
N VAL A 408 11.69 -4.26 14.46
CA VAL A 408 10.53 -4.20 13.57
C VAL A 408 10.98 -4.06 12.11
N ASN A 409 11.90 -3.12 11.88
CA ASN A 409 12.36 -2.72 10.55
C ASN A 409 13.67 -3.41 10.15
N TRP A 410 13.93 -3.44 8.85
CA TRP A 410 15.18 -3.91 8.28
C TRP A 410 16.30 -2.92 8.58
N THR A 411 17.21 -3.29 9.50
CA THR A 411 18.27 -2.40 9.99
C THR A 411 19.59 -2.52 9.25
N HIS A 412 19.74 -3.59 8.48
CA HIS A 412 20.93 -3.82 7.68
C HIS A 412 20.55 -4.18 6.26
N SER A 413 21.34 -3.73 5.29
CA SER A 413 21.16 -4.12 3.90
C SER A 413 22.48 -4.15 3.13
N ARG A 414 22.48 -4.92 2.01
CA ARG A 414 23.58 -4.98 1.06
C ARG A 414 23.07 -5.16 -0.35
N PHE A 415 23.40 -4.24 -1.24
CA PHE A 415 23.21 -4.43 -2.68
C PHE A 415 24.25 -5.42 -3.21
N VAL A 416 23.79 -6.43 -3.96
CA VAL A 416 24.65 -7.56 -4.38
C VAL A 416 24.75 -7.71 -5.91
N GLY A 417 24.25 -6.71 -6.66
CA GLY A 417 24.22 -6.78 -8.13
C GLY A 417 23.23 -7.82 -8.66
N ASN A 418 23.28 -8.07 -9.97
CA ASN A 418 22.33 -8.99 -10.64
C ASN A 418 22.77 -10.45 -10.50
N VAL A 419 22.62 -10.98 -9.31
CA VAL A 419 22.92 -12.39 -8.97
C VAL A 419 21.68 -13.04 -8.35
N THR A 420 21.56 -14.35 -8.45
CA THR A 420 20.46 -15.14 -7.86
C THR A 420 20.89 -15.96 -6.65
N ARG A 421 22.13 -15.77 -6.22
CA ARG A 421 22.73 -16.41 -5.06
C ARG A 421 23.79 -15.50 -4.47
N TYR A 422 23.81 -15.38 -3.14
CA TYR A 422 24.83 -14.61 -2.45
C TYR A 422 25.10 -15.17 -1.04
N THR A 423 26.36 -15.17 -0.64
CA THR A 423 26.78 -15.54 0.72
C THR A 423 27.15 -14.28 1.49
N LEU A 424 26.49 -14.04 2.62
CA LEU A 424 26.82 -12.97 3.55
C LEU A 424 27.91 -13.42 4.50
N GLU A 425 29.15 -12.95 4.25
CA GLU A 425 30.29 -13.35 5.05
C GLU A 425 30.21 -12.77 6.47
N ASN A 426 30.53 -13.60 7.46
CA ASN A 426 30.61 -13.25 8.87
C ASN A 426 29.31 -12.75 9.51
N VAL A 427 28.16 -13.17 8.98
CA VAL A 427 26.83 -12.93 9.56
C VAL A 427 26.29 -14.26 10.08
N ILE A 428 26.01 -14.36 11.37
CA ILE A 428 25.53 -15.61 11.98
C ILE A 428 24.02 -15.75 11.70
N ILE A 429 23.63 -16.84 11.02
CA ILE A 429 22.25 -17.07 10.58
C ILE A 429 21.23 -17.04 11.72
N ASP A 430 21.62 -17.61 12.90
CA ASP A 430 20.72 -17.76 14.05
C ASP A 430 20.38 -16.45 14.75
N ASN A 431 21.12 -15.37 14.47
CA ASN A 431 20.94 -14.08 15.13
C ASN A 431 20.02 -13.13 14.36
N TYR A 432 19.63 -13.45 13.12
CA TYR A 432 18.95 -12.51 12.24
C TYR A 432 17.82 -13.16 11.43
N PHE A 433 16.84 -12.35 11.07
CA PHE A 433 15.95 -12.59 9.96
C PHE A 433 16.54 -12.00 8.67
N PHE A 434 16.21 -12.60 7.54
CA PHE A 434 16.75 -12.22 6.23
C PHE A 434 15.64 -12.05 5.21
N GLY A 435 15.91 -11.24 4.20
CA GLY A 435 15.01 -11.07 3.06
C GLY A 435 15.74 -10.55 1.83
N VAL A 436 15.07 -10.58 0.69
CA VAL A 436 15.62 -10.14 -0.59
C VAL A 436 14.61 -9.26 -1.31
N ALA A 437 15.03 -8.10 -1.79
CA ALA A 437 14.27 -7.24 -2.68
C ALA A 437 14.97 -7.13 -4.04
N ALA A 438 14.21 -7.01 -5.13
CA ALA A 438 14.72 -6.65 -6.44
C ALA A 438 14.86 -5.12 -6.54
N VAL A 439 15.88 -4.67 -7.26
CA VAL A 439 16.22 -3.26 -7.40
C VAL A 439 16.36 -2.92 -8.88
N ASP A 440 15.71 -1.85 -9.32
CA ASP A 440 15.83 -1.34 -10.68
C ASP A 440 16.98 -0.33 -10.83
N ARG A 441 17.14 0.16 -12.04
CA ARG A 441 18.18 1.12 -12.41
C ARG A 441 18.02 2.47 -11.72
N GLU A 442 16.82 2.85 -11.33
CA GLU A 442 16.50 4.13 -10.70
C GLU A 442 16.52 4.04 -9.18
N GLY A 443 16.68 2.83 -8.63
CA GLY A 443 16.77 2.58 -7.19
C GLY A 443 15.46 2.16 -6.54
N HIS A 444 14.37 2.01 -7.31
CA HIS A 444 13.12 1.50 -6.75
C HIS A 444 13.28 0.04 -6.36
N GLU A 445 12.74 -0.29 -5.23
CA GLU A 445 12.85 -1.61 -4.64
C GLU A 445 11.48 -2.27 -4.48
N SER A 446 11.43 -3.55 -4.78
CA SER A 446 10.26 -4.36 -4.49
C SER A 446 10.02 -4.51 -2.99
N LEU A 447 8.86 -5.04 -2.60
CA LEU A 447 8.70 -5.58 -1.26
C LEU A 447 9.78 -6.63 -0.99
N VAL A 448 10.17 -6.76 0.27
CA VAL A 448 11.16 -7.76 0.70
C VAL A 448 10.52 -9.13 0.76
N ALA A 449 11.09 -10.10 0.06
CA ALA A 449 10.68 -11.49 0.13
C ALA A 449 11.43 -12.22 1.25
N PHE A 450 10.69 -12.78 2.20
CA PHE A 450 11.23 -13.59 3.30
C PHE A 450 11.51 -15.03 2.82
N PRO A 451 12.61 -15.68 3.24
CA PRO A 451 12.93 -17.06 2.87
C PRO A 451 11.89 -18.06 3.40
N ARG A 452 11.45 -18.96 2.55
CA ARG A 452 10.44 -20.00 2.86
C ARG A 452 11.00 -21.40 2.77
#